data_0ca2ab0217c47236b38d2b695768bf82
#
_entry.id   0ca2ab0217c47236b38d2b695768bf82
#
_cell.length_a   1.000
_cell.length_b   1.000
_cell.length_c   1.000
_cell.angle_alpha   90.00
_cell.angle_beta   90.00
_cell.angle_gamma   90.00
#
_symmetry.space_group_name_H-M   'P 1'
#
loop_
_entity.id
_entity.type
_entity.pdbx_description
1 polymer ?
#
loop_
_entity_poly.entity_id
_entity_poly.type
_entity_poly.pdbx_seq_one_letter_code
_entity_poly.pdbx_strand_id
1 'polypeptide(L)'
;MTSIVAIDLETTGLDPKNNVIIEIGAVKFNDNRIEDEFSTLVNPGRAISPFITKLTGINNAMVRSAPLIEEIIPGLDNFVRDLPILGHNVKFDVSFLNQVGLFKDNETLDTYDMASVLLPDAGRYNLSALGQLLNIPFKATHRALDDAKVTQGVYAKLFEEALNMPLDILAEIVRLGEFTHWGAEHVFKKAFNQLNRDNLKGSRGKAFLGPIFQNPPPEESEPLTARNDLISLDAEEVSSLLENGGAYSKIFPNFEHRPEQIELCQTIANTLSEGYHLLAEAGTGTGKSMAYLIPSALWALKNSSRVLISTNTINLQDQLINKDIPDVKELIGSELKASVLKGRNNYLCPRRLEAFRKKRPESADEIRVLAKMLIWLSKSETGDLSEININGPRERAVWNQISANDDGCTTETCIKRMGGICPIHRAKQAANQSHVLVVNHALLLADVATGNRILPDYKYLIVDEAHHLESATTNALSFRVTQPEIERTIKELGGSNSGLLARILKVSKTILEPGSLASLNKIIQQATDKAFQFQNSSKNFFISIGNFLEDQREGRKLGTYSQRERIVPSIRTLPPWLDVEVSWEEAQGNLILLFENIERINSTLTEISDTGQEEIEDLMSNI
;
A
#
# COMPACT_ATOMS: atom_id res chain seq x y z
N MET A 1 13.00 -24.54 -26.01
CA MET A 1 12.93 -23.36 -25.15
C MET A 1 14.33 -23.09 -24.62
N THR A 2 14.69 -21.86 -24.33
CA THR A 2 16.04 -21.51 -23.85
C THR A 2 16.13 -21.89 -22.36
N SER A 3 17.18 -22.59 -21.95
CA SER A 3 17.44 -22.90 -20.54
C SER A 3 17.69 -21.62 -19.74
N ILE A 4 17.40 -21.64 -18.44
CA ILE A 4 17.60 -20.54 -17.49
C ILE A 4 18.52 -21.07 -16.39
N VAL A 5 19.34 -20.19 -15.78
CA VAL A 5 20.18 -20.56 -14.65
C VAL A 5 19.71 -19.80 -13.41
N ALA A 6 19.19 -20.51 -12.42
CA ALA A 6 18.92 -19.95 -11.09
C ALA A 6 20.23 -19.90 -10.32
N ILE A 7 20.59 -18.73 -9.77
CA ILE A 7 21.83 -18.52 -8.99
C ILE A 7 21.46 -17.91 -7.64
N ASP A 8 22.15 -18.37 -6.61
CA ASP A 8 22.14 -17.82 -5.28
C ASP A 8 23.55 -17.79 -4.70
N LEU A 9 23.88 -16.78 -3.91
CA LEU A 9 25.20 -16.57 -3.33
C LEU A 9 25.13 -16.38 -1.82
N GLU A 10 26.03 -17.06 -1.10
CA GLU A 10 26.32 -16.67 0.28
C GLU A 10 27.56 -15.79 0.32
N THR A 11 27.51 -14.75 1.15
CA THR A 11 28.55 -13.69 1.19
C THR A 11 28.95 -13.33 2.61
N THR A 12 30.09 -12.65 2.77
CA THR A 12 30.53 -12.15 4.08
C THR A 12 29.76 -10.89 4.57
N GLY A 13 28.84 -10.37 3.75
CA GLY A 13 27.99 -9.20 4.08
C GLY A 13 27.31 -8.63 2.84
N LEU A 14 26.59 -7.53 2.98
CA LEU A 14 25.65 -7.03 1.96
C LEU A 14 26.26 -6.12 0.88
N ASP A 15 27.42 -5.52 1.12
CA ASP A 15 28.03 -4.57 0.20
C ASP A 15 29.09 -5.25 -0.68
N PRO A 16 28.91 -5.38 -2.00
CA PRO A 16 29.84 -6.07 -2.88
C PRO A 16 31.23 -5.40 -2.97
N LYS A 17 31.35 -4.12 -2.60
CA LYS A 17 32.66 -3.43 -2.57
C LYS A 17 33.51 -3.84 -1.38
N ASN A 18 32.88 -4.19 -0.26
CA ASN A 18 33.55 -4.46 1.01
C ASN A 18 33.47 -5.94 1.43
N ASN A 19 32.65 -6.71 0.78
CA ASN A 19 32.39 -8.12 1.10
C ASN A 19 32.70 -9.03 -0.08
N VAL A 20 32.81 -10.34 0.19
CA VAL A 20 33.19 -11.33 -0.80
C VAL A 20 32.26 -12.55 -0.71
N ILE A 21 32.21 -13.32 -1.79
CA ILE A 21 31.44 -14.57 -1.93
C ILE A 21 32.11 -15.67 -1.08
N ILE A 22 31.30 -16.49 -0.40
CA ILE A 22 31.73 -17.67 0.38
C ILE A 22 31.10 -18.98 -0.09
N GLU A 23 29.98 -18.92 -0.83
CA GLU A 23 29.37 -20.05 -1.51
C GLU A 23 28.67 -19.61 -2.78
N ILE A 24 28.69 -20.44 -3.82
CA ILE A 24 27.96 -20.26 -5.06
C ILE A 24 27.10 -21.50 -5.28
N GLY A 25 25.81 -21.31 -5.49
CA GLY A 25 24.86 -22.32 -5.91
C GLY A 25 24.18 -21.91 -7.21
N ALA A 26 24.19 -22.79 -8.21
CA ALA A 26 23.48 -22.54 -9.44
C ALA A 26 22.80 -23.79 -9.98
N VAL A 27 21.61 -23.60 -10.57
CA VAL A 27 20.78 -24.67 -11.13
C VAL A 27 20.39 -24.28 -12.55
N LYS A 28 20.83 -25.07 -13.52
CA LYS A 28 20.40 -24.94 -14.92
C LYS A 28 19.14 -25.74 -15.13
N PHE A 29 18.10 -25.12 -15.69
CA PHE A 29 16.82 -25.79 -15.89
C PHE A 29 16.13 -25.32 -17.17
N ASN A 30 15.25 -26.19 -17.68
CA ASN A 30 14.37 -25.89 -18.80
C ASN A 30 12.94 -26.27 -18.39
N ASP A 31 12.03 -25.29 -18.41
CA ASP A 31 10.70 -25.39 -17.80
C ASP A 31 10.77 -25.85 -16.34
N ASN A 32 10.22 -27.02 -15.98
CA ASN A 32 10.25 -27.55 -14.61
C ASN A 32 11.37 -28.59 -14.38
N ARG A 33 12.22 -28.86 -15.38
CA ARG A 33 13.25 -29.90 -15.27
C ARG A 33 14.62 -29.29 -15.06
N ILE A 34 15.28 -29.69 -13.96
CA ILE A 34 16.69 -29.41 -13.71
C ILE A 34 17.52 -30.22 -14.69
N GLU A 35 18.43 -29.56 -15.41
CA GLU A 35 19.35 -30.15 -16.38
C GLU A 35 20.73 -30.39 -15.78
N ASP A 36 21.22 -29.43 -14.96
CA ASP A 36 22.55 -29.46 -14.37
C ASP A 36 22.63 -28.61 -13.11
N GLU A 37 23.59 -28.90 -12.24
CA GLU A 37 23.79 -28.22 -10.96
C GLU A 37 25.27 -27.83 -10.80
N PHE A 38 25.50 -26.64 -10.26
CA PHE A 38 26.83 -26.12 -9.90
C PHE A 38 26.82 -25.70 -8.43
N SER A 39 27.74 -26.21 -7.61
CA SER A 39 27.82 -25.85 -6.20
C SER A 39 29.28 -25.88 -5.74
N THR A 40 29.71 -24.79 -5.11
CA THR A 40 31.06 -24.73 -4.55
C THR A 40 31.13 -23.74 -3.40
N LEU A 41 31.92 -24.08 -2.37
CA LEU A 41 32.40 -23.12 -1.39
C LEU A 41 33.51 -22.28 -2.01
N VAL A 42 33.67 -21.06 -1.54
CA VAL A 42 34.71 -20.12 -1.97
C VAL A 42 35.54 -19.70 -0.78
N ASN A 43 36.86 -19.73 -0.92
CA ASN A 43 37.76 -19.20 0.09
C ASN A 43 37.75 -17.65 0.03
N PRO A 44 37.24 -16.96 1.07
CA PRO A 44 37.13 -15.49 1.04
C PRO A 44 38.47 -14.76 1.28
N GLY A 45 39.58 -15.47 1.58
CA GLY A 45 40.87 -14.87 1.96
C GLY A 45 40.82 -14.04 3.26
N ARG A 46 39.70 -14.09 3.98
CA ARG A 46 39.47 -13.36 5.25
C ARG A 46 38.58 -14.17 6.18
N ALA A 47 38.54 -13.78 7.47
CA ALA A 47 37.70 -14.44 8.45
C ALA A 47 36.22 -14.14 8.24
N ILE A 48 35.37 -15.18 8.34
CA ILE A 48 33.90 -15.09 8.35
C ILE A 48 33.46 -14.68 9.76
N SER A 49 32.57 -13.69 9.85
CA SER A 49 32.07 -13.23 11.15
C SER A 49 31.15 -14.29 11.81
N PRO A 50 31.07 -14.31 13.17
CA PRO A 50 30.14 -15.22 13.86
C PRO A 50 28.69 -15.04 13.45
N PHE A 51 28.30 -13.82 13.09
CA PHE A 51 26.94 -13.52 12.61
C PHE A 51 26.66 -14.26 11.28
N ILE A 52 27.55 -14.15 10.31
CA ILE A 52 27.41 -14.84 8.99
C ILE A 52 27.44 -16.36 9.18
N THR A 53 28.36 -16.88 10.01
CA THR A 53 28.39 -18.31 10.33
C THR A 53 27.08 -18.80 10.93
N LYS A 54 26.46 -18.01 11.83
CA LYS A 54 25.15 -18.35 12.40
C LYS A 54 24.03 -18.33 11.35
N LEU A 55 24.08 -17.42 10.40
CA LEU A 55 23.08 -17.24 9.35
C LEU A 55 23.16 -18.35 8.30
N THR A 56 24.37 -18.61 7.76
CA THR A 56 24.58 -19.50 6.59
C THR A 56 25.01 -20.92 6.97
N GLY A 57 25.41 -21.11 8.23
CA GLY A 57 26.05 -22.36 8.68
C GLY A 57 27.49 -22.53 8.19
N ILE A 58 28.01 -21.62 7.35
CA ILE A 58 29.35 -21.68 6.79
C ILE A 58 30.36 -21.08 7.77
N ASN A 59 31.38 -21.83 8.12
CA ASN A 59 32.43 -21.40 9.05
C ASN A 59 33.82 -21.36 8.41
N ASN A 60 34.78 -20.73 9.11
CA ASN A 60 36.14 -20.57 8.61
C ASN A 60 36.86 -21.90 8.27
N ALA A 61 36.53 -23.00 8.96
CA ALA A 61 37.14 -24.29 8.69
C ALA A 61 36.67 -24.86 7.35
N MET A 62 35.41 -24.68 7.00
CA MET A 62 34.83 -25.18 5.74
C MET A 62 35.41 -24.47 4.52
N VAL A 63 35.68 -23.18 4.58
CA VAL A 63 36.16 -22.43 3.42
C VAL A 63 37.69 -22.39 3.29
N ARG A 64 38.44 -22.84 4.31
CA ARG A 64 39.91 -22.77 4.31
C ARG A 64 40.54 -23.54 3.16
N SER A 65 40.00 -24.70 2.79
CA SER A 65 40.47 -25.57 1.70
C SER A 65 39.67 -25.41 0.40
N ALA A 66 38.71 -24.48 0.39
CA ALA A 66 37.93 -24.18 -0.81
C ALA A 66 38.77 -23.38 -1.83
N PRO A 67 38.48 -23.49 -3.13
CA PRO A 67 39.15 -22.72 -4.17
C PRO A 67 38.95 -21.21 -4.00
N LEU A 68 39.89 -20.44 -4.51
CA LEU A 68 39.72 -18.99 -4.64
C LEU A 68 38.72 -18.67 -5.75
N ILE A 69 38.13 -17.47 -5.69
CA ILE A 69 37.09 -17.08 -6.67
C ILE A 69 37.63 -17.11 -8.12
N GLU A 70 38.89 -16.74 -8.32
CA GLU A 70 39.55 -16.74 -9.63
C GLU A 70 39.65 -18.14 -10.25
N GLU A 71 39.73 -19.17 -9.44
CA GLU A 71 39.78 -20.55 -9.89
C GLU A 71 38.39 -21.08 -10.29
N ILE A 72 37.33 -20.46 -9.73
CA ILE A 72 35.93 -20.85 -9.96
C ILE A 72 35.36 -20.17 -11.21
N ILE A 73 35.78 -18.95 -11.50
CA ILE A 73 35.28 -18.11 -12.60
C ILE A 73 35.15 -18.88 -13.93
N PRO A 74 36.18 -19.59 -14.44
CA PRO A 74 36.07 -20.27 -15.74
C PRO A 74 34.98 -21.36 -15.76
N GLY A 75 34.82 -22.09 -14.65
CA GLY A 75 33.81 -23.11 -14.51
C GLY A 75 32.39 -22.57 -14.48
N LEU A 76 32.20 -21.49 -13.70
CA LEU A 76 30.90 -20.82 -13.57
C LEU A 76 30.51 -20.11 -14.87
N ASP A 77 31.46 -19.43 -15.53
CA ASP A 77 31.22 -18.79 -16.82
C ASP A 77 30.80 -19.80 -17.90
N ASN A 78 31.49 -20.95 -17.99
CA ASN A 78 31.11 -22.02 -18.92
C ASN A 78 29.76 -22.66 -18.55
N PHE A 79 29.36 -22.66 -17.28
CA PHE A 79 28.07 -23.18 -16.83
C PHE A 79 26.91 -22.27 -17.25
N VAL A 80 27.05 -20.96 -17.06
CA VAL A 80 26.01 -19.95 -17.32
C VAL A 80 26.02 -19.48 -18.78
N ARG A 81 27.17 -19.11 -19.33
CA ARG A 81 27.31 -18.50 -20.68
C ARG A 81 26.38 -17.30 -20.85
N ASP A 82 25.67 -17.26 -22.00
CA ASP A 82 24.72 -16.20 -22.37
C ASP A 82 23.29 -16.49 -21.87
N LEU A 83 23.10 -17.49 -20.98
CA LEU A 83 21.77 -17.83 -20.48
C LEU A 83 21.24 -16.75 -19.53
N PRO A 84 19.91 -16.56 -19.48
CA PRO A 84 19.29 -15.70 -18.48
C PRO A 84 19.58 -16.19 -17.05
N ILE A 85 19.83 -15.23 -16.14
CA ILE A 85 20.10 -15.49 -14.73
C ILE A 85 18.85 -15.17 -13.93
N LEU A 86 18.37 -16.16 -13.20
CA LEU A 86 17.25 -16.06 -12.29
C LEU A 86 17.78 -15.97 -10.85
N GLY A 87 17.25 -15.04 -10.06
CA GLY A 87 17.51 -14.95 -8.63
C GLY A 87 16.28 -14.54 -7.85
N HIS A 88 16.41 -14.56 -6.53
CA HIS A 88 15.43 -13.95 -5.65
C HIS A 88 16.02 -12.65 -5.06
N ASN A 89 15.62 -11.51 -5.59
CA ASN A 89 16.31 -10.23 -5.46
C ASN A 89 17.65 -10.25 -6.21
N VAL A 90 17.62 -10.72 -7.44
CA VAL A 90 18.75 -11.05 -8.31
C VAL A 90 19.83 -9.96 -8.41
N LYS A 91 19.45 -8.71 -8.20
CA LYS A 91 20.41 -7.58 -8.20
C LYS A 91 21.50 -7.72 -7.16
N PHE A 92 21.20 -8.35 -6.03
CA PHE A 92 22.18 -8.64 -5.00
C PHE A 92 23.28 -9.57 -5.54
N ASP A 93 22.89 -10.74 -6.01
CA ASP A 93 23.82 -11.79 -6.48
C ASP A 93 24.63 -11.29 -7.68
N VAL A 94 23.95 -10.71 -8.68
CA VAL A 94 24.61 -10.20 -9.88
C VAL A 94 25.58 -9.06 -9.55
N SER A 95 25.32 -8.26 -8.53
CA SER A 95 26.24 -7.19 -8.10
C SER A 95 27.60 -7.74 -7.62
N PHE A 96 27.63 -8.86 -6.93
CA PHE A 96 28.85 -9.56 -6.52
C PHE A 96 29.55 -10.23 -7.71
N LEU A 97 28.81 -10.88 -8.60
CA LEU A 97 29.35 -11.52 -9.81
C LEU A 97 29.95 -10.48 -10.78
N ASN A 98 29.31 -9.32 -10.91
CA ASN A 98 29.85 -8.23 -11.71
C ASN A 98 31.16 -7.66 -11.17
N GLN A 99 31.39 -7.67 -9.84
CA GLN A 99 32.68 -7.24 -9.25
C GLN A 99 33.83 -8.16 -9.68
N VAL A 100 33.57 -9.43 -9.89
CA VAL A 100 34.57 -10.40 -10.37
C VAL A 100 34.57 -10.53 -11.90
N GLY A 101 33.85 -9.65 -12.61
CA GLY A 101 33.86 -9.53 -14.07
C GLY A 101 32.89 -10.44 -14.83
N LEU A 102 31.98 -11.16 -14.11
CA LEU A 102 31.03 -12.08 -14.71
C LEU A 102 29.66 -11.43 -14.97
N PHE A 103 28.98 -11.90 -16.00
CA PHE A 103 27.54 -11.74 -16.29
C PHE A 103 27.02 -10.31 -16.39
N LYS A 104 27.79 -9.37 -16.93
CA LYS A 104 27.39 -7.97 -17.08
C LYS A 104 26.28 -7.76 -18.08
N ASP A 105 26.20 -8.62 -19.10
CA ASP A 105 25.28 -8.51 -20.24
C ASP A 105 24.18 -9.57 -20.24
N ASN A 106 24.18 -10.49 -19.28
CA ASN A 106 23.12 -11.50 -19.17
C ASN A 106 21.77 -10.89 -18.77
N GLU A 107 20.70 -11.37 -19.37
CA GLU A 107 19.34 -11.03 -18.96
C GLU A 107 19.11 -11.49 -17.52
N THR A 108 18.55 -10.63 -16.67
CA THR A 108 18.27 -10.94 -15.27
C THR A 108 16.78 -11.06 -15.01
N LEU A 109 16.38 -12.13 -14.31
CA LEU A 109 15.02 -12.47 -13.94
C LEU A 109 14.92 -12.46 -12.41
N ASP A 110 13.84 -11.90 -11.86
CA ASP A 110 13.68 -11.74 -10.43
C ASP A 110 12.38 -12.34 -9.91
N THR A 111 12.48 -13.42 -9.12
CA THR A 111 11.29 -14.05 -8.51
C THR A 111 10.61 -13.19 -7.46
N TYR A 112 11.31 -12.23 -6.83
CA TYR A 112 10.69 -11.25 -5.95
C TYR A 112 9.76 -10.32 -6.74
N ASP A 113 10.23 -9.75 -7.84
CA ASP A 113 9.42 -8.91 -8.71
C ASP A 113 8.20 -9.67 -9.26
N MET A 114 8.41 -10.91 -9.72
CA MET A 114 7.33 -11.78 -10.22
C MET A 114 6.28 -12.06 -9.15
N ALA A 115 6.71 -12.52 -7.96
CA ALA A 115 5.82 -12.86 -6.86
C ALA A 115 5.05 -11.64 -6.35
N SER A 116 5.71 -10.47 -6.26
CA SER A 116 5.07 -9.24 -5.78
C SER A 116 3.90 -8.80 -6.67
N VAL A 117 3.90 -9.20 -7.94
CA VAL A 117 2.85 -8.87 -8.91
C VAL A 117 1.79 -9.97 -9.00
N LEU A 118 2.22 -11.24 -9.14
CA LEU A 118 1.33 -12.39 -9.36
C LEU A 118 0.57 -12.81 -8.10
N LEU A 119 1.14 -12.55 -6.92
CA LEU A 119 0.58 -12.86 -5.60
C LEU A 119 0.40 -11.56 -4.79
N PRO A 120 -0.49 -10.65 -5.20
CA PRO A 120 -0.60 -9.31 -4.63
C PRO A 120 -0.99 -9.28 -3.15
N ASP A 121 -1.62 -10.33 -2.66
CA ASP A 121 -2.11 -10.56 -1.30
C ASP A 121 -1.12 -11.32 -0.39
N ALA A 122 0.00 -11.81 -0.93
CA ALA A 122 0.98 -12.53 -0.13
C ALA A 122 1.56 -11.67 1.00
N GLY A 123 1.50 -12.17 2.23
CA GLY A 123 1.93 -11.41 3.40
C GLY A 123 3.45 -11.13 3.45
N ARG A 124 4.25 -11.98 2.81
CA ARG A 124 5.72 -11.87 2.73
C ARG A 124 6.23 -12.42 1.40
N TYR A 125 7.26 -11.75 0.86
CA TYR A 125 7.88 -12.13 -0.42
C TYR A 125 9.34 -12.63 -0.25
N ASN A 126 9.79 -13.00 0.96
CA ASN A 126 11.08 -13.68 1.09
C ASN A 126 11.00 -15.12 0.58
N LEU A 127 12.14 -15.68 0.14
CA LEU A 127 12.22 -16.97 -0.53
C LEU A 127 11.60 -18.12 0.29
N SER A 128 11.88 -18.16 1.61
CA SER A 128 11.32 -19.18 2.52
C SER A 128 9.80 -19.10 2.62
N ALA A 129 9.22 -17.87 2.74
CA ALA A 129 7.77 -17.69 2.81
C ALA A 129 7.10 -18.07 1.49
N LEU A 130 7.68 -17.69 0.35
CA LEU A 130 7.18 -18.07 -0.97
C LEU A 130 7.28 -19.58 -1.20
N GLY A 131 8.38 -20.19 -0.79
CA GLY A 131 8.55 -21.66 -0.86
C GLY A 131 7.45 -22.40 -0.10
N GLN A 132 7.10 -21.92 1.10
CA GLN A 132 5.99 -22.47 1.88
C GLN A 132 4.62 -22.20 1.24
N LEU A 133 4.36 -20.96 0.84
CA LEU A 133 3.07 -20.56 0.23
C LEU A 133 2.78 -21.35 -1.04
N LEU A 134 3.79 -21.56 -1.88
CA LEU A 134 3.68 -22.27 -3.15
C LEU A 134 3.90 -23.79 -3.04
N ASN A 135 4.07 -24.31 -1.83
CA ASN A 135 4.30 -25.73 -1.55
C ASN A 135 5.50 -26.31 -2.34
N ILE A 136 6.61 -25.56 -2.38
CA ILE A 136 7.84 -26.03 -3.04
C ILE A 136 8.45 -27.17 -2.20
N PRO A 137 8.85 -28.31 -2.82
CA PRO A 137 9.35 -29.48 -2.11
C PRO A 137 10.73 -29.28 -1.45
N PHE A 138 11.44 -28.21 -1.82
CA PHE A 138 12.73 -27.83 -1.24
C PHE A 138 12.54 -26.78 -0.14
N LYS A 139 13.48 -26.71 0.81
CA LYS A 139 13.48 -25.69 1.85
C LYS A 139 14.64 -24.74 1.62
N ALA A 140 14.38 -23.45 1.72
CA ALA A 140 15.43 -22.45 1.81
C ALA A 140 16.17 -22.61 3.14
N THR A 141 17.47 -22.89 3.07
CA THR A 141 18.30 -23.28 4.22
C THR A 141 19.46 -22.34 4.48
N HIS A 142 19.55 -21.22 3.74
CA HIS A 142 20.74 -20.38 3.66
C HIS A 142 21.98 -21.18 3.21
N ARG A 143 21.79 -22.06 2.25
CA ARG A 143 22.81 -22.74 1.46
C ARG A 143 22.51 -22.47 0.00
N ALA A 144 23.48 -21.91 -0.70
CA ALA A 144 23.29 -21.34 -2.02
C ALA A 144 22.64 -22.30 -3.05
N LEU A 145 23.03 -23.58 -3.06
CA LEU A 145 22.40 -24.53 -3.99
C LEU A 145 20.93 -24.84 -3.63
N ASP A 146 20.62 -24.99 -2.35
CA ASP A 146 19.25 -25.25 -1.91
C ASP A 146 18.35 -24.05 -2.23
N ASP A 147 18.84 -22.83 -1.99
CA ASP A 147 18.10 -21.60 -2.24
C ASP A 147 17.93 -21.36 -3.75
N ALA A 148 18.92 -21.71 -4.58
CA ALA A 148 18.78 -21.72 -6.04
C ALA A 148 17.70 -22.72 -6.52
N LYS A 149 17.59 -23.91 -5.90
CA LYS A 149 16.51 -24.89 -6.19
C LYS A 149 15.14 -24.37 -5.78
N VAL A 150 15.02 -23.73 -4.62
CA VAL A 150 13.77 -23.09 -4.20
C VAL A 150 13.40 -21.97 -5.16
N THR A 151 14.35 -21.15 -5.58
CA THR A 151 14.15 -20.06 -6.56
C THR A 151 13.65 -20.59 -7.90
N GLN A 152 14.21 -21.71 -8.41
CA GLN A 152 13.71 -22.38 -9.62
C GLN A 152 12.28 -22.88 -9.43
N GLY A 153 11.97 -23.52 -8.29
CA GLY A 153 10.62 -24.01 -8.00
C GLY A 153 9.59 -22.87 -7.90
N VAL A 154 9.96 -21.77 -7.23
CA VAL A 154 9.13 -20.56 -7.14
C VAL A 154 8.87 -19.98 -8.53
N TYR A 155 9.90 -19.86 -9.38
CA TYR A 155 9.73 -19.40 -10.76
C TYR A 155 8.73 -20.27 -11.54
N ALA A 156 8.86 -21.60 -11.44
CA ALA A 156 7.97 -22.52 -12.14
C ALA A 156 6.50 -22.31 -11.74
N LYS A 157 6.23 -22.17 -10.44
CA LYS A 157 4.88 -21.93 -9.93
C LYS A 157 4.34 -20.55 -10.33
N LEU A 158 5.16 -19.50 -10.26
CA LEU A 158 4.77 -18.16 -10.72
C LEU A 158 4.50 -18.13 -12.23
N PHE A 159 5.22 -18.91 -13.01
CA PHE A 159 4.94 -19.04 -14.45
C PHE A 159 3.60 -19.76 -14.72
N GLU A 160 3.27 -20.81 -13.93
CA GLU A 160 1.93 -21.44 -13.97
C GLU A 160 0.83 -20.40 -13.65
N GLU A 161 1.01 -19.57 -12.62
CA GLU A 161 0.07 -18.51 -12.29
C GLU A 161 -0.08 -17.46 -13.42
N ALA A 162 1.02 -17.09 -14.07
CA ALA A 162 0.97 -16.17 -15.21
C ALA A 162 0.21 -16.78 -16.41
N LEU A 163 0.29 -18.09 -16.65
CA LEU A 163 -0.46 -18.78 -17.70
C LEU A 163 -1.97 -18.86 -17.41
N ASN A 164 -2.38 -18.76 -16.15
CA ASN A 164 -3.79 -18.76 -15.76
C ASN A 164 -4.43 -17.35 -15.86
N MET A 165 -3.66 -16.33 -16.22
CA MET A 165 -4.17 -14.96 -16.32
C MET A 165 -4.96 -14.72 -17.60
N PRO A 166 -5.94 -13.78 -17.57
CA PRO A 166 -6.60 -13.28 -18.76
C PRO A 166 -5.59 -12.68 -19.75
N LEU A 167 -5.75 -13.03 -21.04
CA LEU A 167 -4.80 -12.62 -22.10
C LEU A 167 -4.71 -11.11 -22.28
N ASP A 168 -5.80 -10.39 -22.05
CA ASP A 168 -5.88 -8.93 -22.13
C ASP A 168 -5.07 -8.23 -21.02
N ILE A 169 -5.11 -8.77 -19.79
CA ILE A 169 -4.27 -8.29 -18.68
C ILE A 169 -2.79 -8.53 -18.99
N LEU A 170 -2.45 -9.73 -19.47
CA LEU A 170 -1.08 -10.04 -19.89
C LEU A 170 -0.59 -9.10 -21.00
N ALA A 171 -1.44 -8.85 -22.01
CA ALA A 171 -1.11 -7.93 -23.10
C ALA A 171 -0.80 -6.52 -22.60
N GLU A 172 -1.58 -6.03 -21.64
CA GLU A 172 -1.34 -4.71 -21.06
C GLU A 172 -0.06 -4.67 -20.22
N ILE A 173 0.20 -5.67 -19.40
CA ILE A 173 1.43 -5.76 -18.60
C ILE A 173 2.66 -5.81 -19.51
N VAL A 174 2.63 -6.60 -20.58
CA VAL A 174 3.71 -6.66 -21.56
C VAL A 174 3.93 -5.32 -22.24
N ARG A 175 2.84 -4.63 -22.65
CA ARG A 175 2.91 -3.29 -23.25
C ARG A 175 3.54 -2.25 -22.29
N LEU A 176 3.19 -2.29 -21.01
CA LEU A 176 3.77 -1.41 -20.00
C LEU A 176 5.28 -1.67 -19.82
N GLY A 177 5.71 -2.93 -19.87
CA GLY A 177 7.11 -3.34 -19.78
C GLY A 177 7.99 -2.95 -20.97
N GLU A 178 7.41 -2.58 -22.14
CA GLU A 178 8.19 -2.12 -23.30
C GLU A 178 8.99 -0.83 -23.06
N PHE A 179 8.62 -0.05 -22.05
CA PHE A 179 9.21 1.26 -21.79
C PHE A 179 10.36 1.23 -20.79
N THR A 180 10.42 0.22 -19.93
CA THR A 180 11.42 0.15 -18.86
C THR A 180 11.64 -1.32 -18.48
N HIS A 181 12.91 -1.77 -18.48
CA HIS A 181 13.25 -3.12 -18.04
C HIS A 181 12.95 -3.33 -16.55
N TRP A 182 12.36 -4.46 -16.24
CA TRP A 182 12.04 -4.88 -14.89
C TRP A 182 12.13 -6.41 -14.73
N GLY A 183 12.36 -6.90 -13.50
CA GLY A 183 12.72 -8.30 -13.24
C GLY A 183 11.67 -9.35 -13.59
N ALA A 184 10.39 -8.96 -13.78
CA ALA A 184 9.32 -9.87 -14.17
C ALA A 184 8.95 -9.83 -15.67
N GLU A 185 9.60 -8.97 -16.46
CA GLU A 185 9.26 -8.77 -17.89
C GLU A 185 9.24 -10.08 -18.67
N HIS A 186 10.26 -10.91 -18.48
CA HIS A 186 10.43 -12.19 -19.18
C HIS A 186 9.25 -13.13 -18.96
N VAL A 187 8.80 -13.31 -17.72
CA VAL A 187 7.72 -14.27 -17.39
C VAL A 187 6.41 -13.86 -18.07
N PHE A 188 6.08 -12.55 -18.04
CA PHE A 188 4.86 -12.06 -18.68
C PHE A 188 4.93 -12.14 -20.20
N LYS A 189 6.06 -11.80 -20.83
CA LYS A 189 6.27 -11.97 -22.26
C LYS A 189 6.19 -13.44 -22.69
N LYS A 190 6.81 -14.35 -21.94
CA LYS A 190 6.80 -15.80 -22.21
C LYS A 190 5.38 -16.36 -22.09
N ALA A 191 4.64 -16.02 -21.03
CA ALA A 191 3.25 -16.44 -20.82
C ALA A 191 2.33 -15.90 -21.92
N PHE A 192 2.42 -14.61 -22.24
CA PHE A 192 1.65 -13.98 -23.32
C PHE A 192 1.89 -14.65 -24.68
N ASN A 193 3.15 -14.91 -25.03
CA ASN A 193 3.51 -15.56 -26.30
C ASN A 193 3.00 -16.99 -26.37
N GLN A 194 3.02 -17.73 -25.28
CA GLN A 194 2.51 -19.10 -25.22
C GLN A 194 0.99 -19.12 -25.38
N LEU A 195 0.24 -18.35 -24.61
CA LEU A 195 -1.22 -18.25 -24.70
C LEU A 195 -1.69 -17.69 -26.05
N ASN A 196 -0.98 -16.72 -26.61
CA ASN A 196 -1.32 -16.15 -27.91
C ASN A 196 -1.13 -17.16 -29.05
N ARG A 197 -0.14 -18.05 -28.98
CA ARG A 197 0.04 -19.16 -29.94
C ARG A 197 -1.09 -20.19 -29.88
N ASP A 198 -1.53 -20.50 -28.65
CA ASP A 198 -2.60 -21.46 -28.41
C ASP A 198 -3.97 -20.89 -28.85
N ASN A 199 -4.15 -19.57 -28.77
CA ASN A 199 -5.38 -18.84 -29.16
C ASN A 199 -5.42 -18.38 -30.64
N LEU A 200 -4.41 -18.66 -31.46
CA LEU A 200 -4.35 -18.25 -32.90
C LEU A 200 -5.53 -18.76 -33.74
N LYS A 201 -6.55 -19.41 -33.16
CA LYS A 201 -7.79 -19.83 -33.83
C LYS A 201 -8.99 -18.88 -33.63
N GLY A 202 -8.86 -17.78 -32.93
CA GLY A 202 -9.98 -16.86 -32.78
C GLY A 202 -9.79 -15.72 -31.78
N SER A 203 -9.61 -14.56 -32.26
CA SER A 203 -9.69 -13.21 -31.66
C SER A 203 -8.35 -12.49 -31.50
N ARG A 204 -8.17 -11.46 -32.31
CA ARG A 204 -7.22 -10.39 -32.05
C ARG A 204 -7.62 -9.73 -30.74
N GLY A 205 -6.81 -9.86 -29.70
CA GLY A 205 -7.01 -9.21 -28.41
C GLY A 205 -7.17 -7.70 -28.60
N LYS A 206 -8.32 -7.19 -28.28
CA LYS A 206 -8.51 -5.75 -28.05
C LYS A 206 -7.76 -5.42 -26.76
N ALA A 207 -7.01 -4.32 -26.74
CA ALA A 207 -6.42 -3.81 -25.52
C ALA A 207 -7.51 -3.76 -24.42
N PHE A 208 -7.16 -4.20 -23.20
CA PHE A 208 -8.08 -4.19 -22.06
C PHE A 208 -8.48 -2.73 -21.76
N LEU A 209 -9.63 -2.35 -22.27
CA LEU A 209 -10.32 -1.08 -22.02
C LEU A 209 -11.63 -1.32 -21.24
N GLY A 210 -11.80 -2.54 -20.72
CA GLY A 210 -12.99 -2.92 -19.96
C GLY A 210 -13.05 -2.23 -18.59
N PRO A 211 -14.18 -2.32 -17.90
CA PRO A 211 -14.35 -1.79 -16.55
C PRO A 211 -13.28 -2.37 -15.63
N ILE A 212 -12.65 -1.52 -14.84
CA ILE A 212 -11.56 -1.86 -13.91
C ILE A 212 -12.01 -2.90 -12.88
N PHE A 213 -13.30 -2.91 -12.55
CA PHE A 213 -13.96 -3.91 -11.70
C PHE A 213 -14.97 -4.71 -12.52
N GLN A 214 -14.91 -6.03 -12.41
CA GLN A 214 -15.87 -6.91 -13.09
C GLN A 214 -17.23 -6.96 -12.37
N ASN A 215 -17.28 -6.58 -11.10
CA ASN A 215 -18.50 -6.60 -10.32
C ASN A 215 -19.40 -5.41 -10.67
N PRO A 216 -20.70 -5.64 -10.95
CA PRO A 216 -21.64 -4.55 -11.19
C PRO A 216 -21.72 -3.63 -9.96
N PRO A 217 -22.09 -2.35 -10.14
CA PRO A 217 -22.38 -1.48 -9.01
C PRO A 217 -23.45 -2.13 -8.12
N PRO A 218 -23.36 -1.98 -6.79
CA PRO A 218 -24.40 -2.50 -5.90
C PRO A 218 -25.74 -1.88 -6.26
N GLU A 219 -26.80 -2.69 -6.19
CA GLU A 219 -28.15 -2.18 -6.37
C GLU A 219 -28.42 -1.05 -5.37
N GLU A 220 -29.08 0.01 -5.83
CA GLU A 220 -29.53 1.08 -4.95
C GLU A 220 -30.53 0.49 -3.96
N SER A 221 -30.13 0.29 -2.73
CA SER A 221 -31.00 -0.16 -1.66
C SER A 221 -31.20 0.96 -0.65
N GLU A 222 -32.37 0.96 -0.02
CA GLU A 222 -32.74 2.00 0.93
C GLU A 222 -31.78 2.04 2.13
N PRO A 223 -31.49 3.24 2.66
CA PRO A 223 -30.73 3.40 3.90
C PRO A 223 -31.44 2.70 5.07
N LEU A 224 -30.65 2.22 6.03
CA LEU A 224 -31.18 1.64 7.25
C LEU A 224 -32.03 2.67 8.00
N THR A 225 -33.30 2.35 8.24
CA THR A 225 -34.23 3.23 8.96
C THR A 225 -34.54 2.64 10.34
N ALA A 226 -34.11 3.34 11.39
CA ALA A 226 -34.32 2.91 12.77
C ALA A 226 -35.81 2.90 13.16
N ARG A 227 -36.20 1.96 14.00
CA ARG A 227 -37.54 1.93 14.59
C ARG A 227 -37.73 3.09 15.57
N ASN A 228 -38.98 3.58 15.65
CA ASN A 228 -39.35 4.60 16.63
C ASN A 228 -39.48 4.00 18.04
N ASP A 229 -40.09 2.83 18.13
CA ASP A 229 -40.27 2.09 19.38
C ASP A 229 -39.11 1.09 19.54
N LEU A 230 -38.23 1.32 20.51
CA LEU A 230 -37.08 0.48 20.76
C LEU A 230 -37.48 -0.78 21.54
N ILE A 231 -36.93 -1.91 21.12
CA ILE A 231 -37.11 -3.21 21.75
C ILE A 231 -35.87 -3.51 22.59
N SER A 232 -36.02 -3.60 23.91
CA SER A 232 -34.94 -3.95 24.83
C SER A 232 -34.41 -5.37 24.59
N LEU A 233 -33.15 -5.58 24.94
CA LEU A 233 -32.53 -6.90 24.98
C LEU A 233 -32.79 -7.54 26.33
N ASP A 234 -33.02 -8.84 26.34
CA ASP A 234 -32.90 -9.65 27.56
C ASP A 234 -31.40 -9.98 27.77
N ALA A 235 -30.80 -9.39 28.78
CA ALA A 235 -29.36 -9.53 29.02
C ALA A 235 -28.95 -10.95 29.40
N GLU A 236 -29.82 -11.72 30.07
CA GLU A 236 -29.58 -13.13 30.40
C GLU A 236 -29.67 -14.00 29.15
N GLU A 237 -30.67 -13.79 28.30
CA GLU A 237 -30.78 -14.48 27.00
C GLU A 237 -29.54 -14.22 26.13
N VAL A 238 -29.11 -12.95 26.02
CA VAL A 238 -27.96 -12.55 25.19
C VAL A 238 -26.66 -13.17 25.70
N SER A 239 -26.42 -13.14 27.01
CA SER A 239 -25.19 -13.67 27.60
C SER A 239 -25.16 -15.19 27.63
N SER A 240 -26.32 -15.86 27.68
CA SER A 240 -26.43 -17.32 27.63
C SER A 240 -25.82 -17.93 26.36
N LEU A 241 -25.71 -17.13 25.28
CA LEU A 241 -25.02 -17.54 24.05
C LEU A 241 -23.55 -17.87 24.31
N LEU A 242 -22.90 -17.20 25.28
CA LEU A 242 -21.50 -17.35 25.66
C LEU A 242 -21.27 -18.32 26.82
N GLU A 243 -22.32 -18.93 27.38
CA GLU A 243 -22.20 -19.88 28.48
C GLU A 243 -21.80 -21.29 28.03
N ASN A 244 -21.41 -22.12 28.99
CA ASN A 244 -21.19 -23.54 28.76
C ASN A 244 -22.49 -24.23 28.26
N GLY A 245 -22.41 -24.86 27.08
CA GLY A 245 -23.58 -25.44 26.42
C GLY A 245 -24.44 -24.44 25.65
N GLY A 246 -24.08 -23.15 25.66
CA GLY A 246 -24.65 -22.12 24.81
C GLY A 246 -24.33 -22.32 23.33
N ALA A 247 -24.92 -21.50 22.48
CA ALA A 247 -24.75 -21.62 21.03
C ALA A 247 -23.30 -21.46 20.58
N TYR A 248 -22.54 -20.51 21.18
CA TYR A 248 -21.14 -20.27 20.85
C TYR A 248 -20.26 -21.50 21.14
N SER A 249 -20.47 -22.15 22.27
CA SER A 249 -19.71 -23.36 22.65
C SER A 249 -19.98 -24.56 21.73
N LYS A 250 -21.14 -24.61 21.08
CA LYS A 250 -21.51 -25.68 20.14
C LYS A 250 -20.94 -25.46 18.74
N ILE A 251 -20.77 -24.20 18.35
CA ILE A 251 -20.27 -23.81 17.01
C ILE A 251 -18.76 -23.83 17.00
N PHE A 252 -18.09 -23.33 18.06
CA PHE A 252 -16.64 -23.11 18.08
C PHE A 252 -15.91 -24.15 18.94
N PRO A 253 -15.12 -25.05 18.37
CA PRO A 253 -14.51 -26.18 19.09
C PRO A 253 -13.45 -25.75 20.12
N ASN A 254 -12.88 -24.55 19.99
CA ASN A 254 -11.90 -24.00 20.93
C ASN A 254 -12.54 -23.04 21.95
N PHE A 255 -13.82 -23.23 22.26
CA PHE A 255 -14.53 -22.43 23.25
C PHE A 255 -13.91 -22.58 24.63
N GLU A 256 -13.71 -21.46 25.29
CA GLU A 256 -13.29 -21.36 26.67
C GLU A 256 -14.30 -20.48 27.43
N HIS A 257 -14.87 -21.03 28.50
CA HIS A 257 -15.81 -20.30 29.34
C HIS A 257 -15.08 -19.22 30.16
N ARG A 258 -15.51 -17.97 30.00
CA ARG A 258 -14.93 -16.79 30.64
C ARG A 258 -16.01 -15.98 31.34
N PRO A 259 -16.15 -16.06 32.68
CA PRO A 259 -17.19 -15.34 33.41
C PRO A 259 -17.15 -13.83 33.18
N GLU A 260 -15.97 -13.24 33.09
CA GLU A 260 -15.79 -11.80 32.85
C GLU A 260 -16.32 -11.37 31.45
N GLN A 261 -16.25 -12.26 30.45
CA GLN A 261 -16.81 -12.03 29.13
C GLN A 261 -18.33 -12.01 29.17
N ILE A 262 -18.93 -12.91 29.94
CA ILE A 262 -20.38 -13.01 30.12
C ILE A 262 -20.90 -11.78 30.86
N GLU A 263 -20.28 -11.38 31.95
CA GLU A 263 -20.62 -10.19 32.73
C GLU A 263 -20.55 -8.92 31.87
N LEU A 264 -19.48 -8.78 31.08
CA LEU A 264 -19.33 -7.65 30.15
C LEU A 264 -20.44 -7.64 29.09
N CYS A 265 -20.77 -8.81 28.53
CA CYS A 265 -21.85 -8.97 27.54
C CYS A 265 -23.21 -8.55 28.13
N GLN A 266 -23.57 -9.00 29.33
CA GLN A 266 -24.78 -8.61 30.04
C GLN A 266 -24.84 -7.11 30.30
N THR A 267 -23.74 -6.55 30.81
CA THR A 267 -23.64 -5.12 31.12
C THR A 267 -23.85 -4.26 29.87
N ILE A 268 -23.28 -4.67 28.71
CA ILE A 268 -23.48 -3.96 27.45
C ILE A 268 -24.92 -4.09 26.95
N ALA A 269 -25.54 -5.27 27.05
CA ALA A 269 -26.93 -5.47 26.68
C ALA A 269 -27.90 -4.58 27.48
N ASN A 270 -27.69 -4.49 28.79
CA ASN A 270 -28.43 -3.60 29.68
C ASN A 270 -28.20 -2.13 29.32
N THR A 271 -26.94 -1.74 29.12
CA THR A 271 -26.56 -0.37 28.76
C THR A 271 -27.22 0.12 27.47
N LEU A 272 -27.26 -0.74 26.44
CA LEU A 272 -27.93 -0.43 25.17
C LEU A 272 -29.46 -0.29 25.38
N SER A 273 -30.06 -1.16 26.20
CA SER A 273 -31.49 -1.17 26.46
C SER A 273 -31.97 0.02 27.28
N GLU A 274 -31.16 0.46 28.26
CA GLU A 274 -31.50 1.53 29.19
C GLU A 274 -30.98 2.91 28.74
N GLY A 275 -30.08 2.94 27.73
CA GLY A 275 -29.57 4.18 27.13
C GLY A 275 -28.54 4.91 27.99
N TYR A 276 -27.74 4.18 28.76
CA TYR A 276 -26.65 4.72 29.55
C TYR A 276 -25.31 4.80 28.80
N HIS A 277 -24.34 5.50 29.42
CA HIS A 277 -22.95 5.45 29.02
C HIS A 277 -22.20 4.44 29.90
N LEU A 278 -21.45 3.55 29.28
CA LEU A 278 -20.63 2.53 29.95
C LEU A 278 -19.15 2.81 29.74
N LEU A 279 -18.37 2.82 30.80
CA LEU A 279 -16.92 2.72 30.76
C LEU A 279 -16.54 1.38 31.41
N ALA A 280 -15.95 0.49 30.60
CA ALA A 280 -15.57 -0.85 31.02
C ALA A 280 -14.07 -1.08 30.81
N GLU A 281 -13.40 -1.65 31.80
CA GLU A 281 -12.02 -2.11 31.71
C GLU A 281 -11.99 -3.64 31.75
N ALA A 282 -11.41 -4.24 30.72
CA ALA A 282 -11.26 -5.69 30.63
C ALA A 282 -9.84 -6.02 30.14
N GLY A 283 -9.18 -6.96 30.81
CA GLY A 283 -7.84 -7.40 30.47
C GLY A 283 -7.69 -7.99 29.08
N THR A 284 -6.44 -8.19 28.64
CA THR A 284 -6.17 -8.93 27.40
C THR A 284 -6.60 -10.39 27.56
N GLY A 285 -7.20 -10.97 26.51
CA GLY A 285 -7.64 -12.36 26.52
C GLY A 285 -9.03 -12.61 27.14
N THR A 286 -9.74 -11.61 27.66
CA THR A 286 -11.12 -11.76 28.17
C THR A 286 -12.17 -12.00 27.09
N GLY A 287 -11.83 -11.86 25.80
CA GLY A 287 -12.79 -12.01 24.70
C GLY A 287 -13.68 -10.79 24.50
N LYS A 288 -13.16 -9.59 24.74
CA LYS A 288 -13.88 -8.29 24.60
C LYS A 288 -14.68 -8.18 23.31
N SER A 289 -14.09 -8.57 22.16
CA SER A 289 -14.75 -8.42 20.86
C SER A 289 -16.12 -9.11 20.82
N MET A 290 -16.19 -10.36 21.22
CA MET A 290 -17.48 -11.09 21.25
C MET A 290 -18.44 -10.52 22.28
N ALA A 291 -17.93 -10.08 23.45
CA ALA A 291 -18.74 -9.51 24.52
C ALA A 291 -19.46 -8.22 24.09
N TYR A 292 -18.91 -7.43 23.20
CA TYR A 292 -19.60 -6.23 22.68
C TYR A 292 -20.28 -6.47 21.32
N LEU A 293 -19.76 -7.35 20.45
CA LEU A 293 -20.33 -7.60 19.14
C LEU A 293 -21.71 -8.28 19.23
N ILE A 294 -21.87 -9.30 20.08
CA ILE A 294 -23.14 -10.05 20.20
C ILE A 294 -24.29 -9.13 20.62
N PRO A 295 -24.24 -8.39 21.75
CA PRO A 295 -25.34 -7.51 22.12
C PRO A 295 -25.54 -6.37 21.11
N SER A 296 -24.48 -5.84 20.51
CA SER A 296 -24.58 -4.80 19.48
C SER A 296 -25.30 -5.28 18.22
N ALA A 297 -24.96 -6.48 17.76
CA ALA A 297 -25.59 -7.07 16.58
C ALA A 297 -27.08 -7.39 16.82
N LEU A 298 -27.41 -7.97 17.96
CA LEU A 298 -28.79 -8.24 18.35
C LEU A 298 -29.61 -6.95 18.52
N TRP A 299 -29.02 -5.93 19.16
CA TRP A 299 -29.63 -4.61 19.29
C TRP A 299 -29.92 -3.99 17.93
N ALA A 300 -28.93 -4.00 17.05
CA ALA A 300 -29.03 -3.42 15.72
C ALA A 300 -30.11 -4.13 14.87
N LEU A 301 -30.18 -5.46 14.91
CA LEU A 301 -31.21 -6.24 14.21
C LEU A 301 -32.62 -6.00 14.76
N LYS A 302 -32.81 -6.10 16.11
CA LYS A 302 -34.12 -5.91 16.74
C LYS A 302 -34.68 -4.52 16.48
N ASN A 303 -33.82 -3.50 16.43
CA ASN A 303 -34.23 -2.09 16.34
C ASN A 303 -34.03 -1.46 14.96
N SER A 304 -33.57 -2.22 13.96
CA SER A 304 -33.20 -1.71 12.64
C SER A 304 -32.33 -0.45 12.76
N SER A 305 -31.43 -0.43 13.75
CA SER A 305 -30.58 0.71 14.08
C SER A 305 -29.12 0.41 13.81
N ARG A 306 -28.31 1.45 13.67
CA ARG A 306 -26.87 1.31 13.47
C ARG A 306 -26.12 1.41 14.77
N VAL A 307 -25.21 0.43 15.00
CA VAL A 307 -24.17 0.49 16.01
C VAL A 307 -22.85 0.75 15.31
N LEU A 308 -22.20 1.86 15.66
CA LEU A 308 -20.86 2.20 15.19
C LEU A 308 -19.82 1.63 16.14
N ILE A 309 -18.84 0.91 15.61
CA ILE A 309 -17.72 0.35 16.39
C ILE A 309 -16.45 1.03 15.90
N SER A 310 -15.80 1.76 16.79
CA SER A 310 -14.51 2.42 16.53
C SER A 310 -13.38 1.67 17.21
N THR A 311 -12.34 1.30 16.46
CA THR A 311 -11.14 0.64 16.98
C THR A 311 -9.88 1.41 16.60
N ASN A 312 -8.72 1.07 17.22
CA ASN A 312 -7.51 1.87 17.08
C ASN A 312 -6.83 1.71 15.69
N THR A 313 -6.76 0.49 15.14
CA THR A 313 -5.95 0.19 13.95
C THR A 313 -6.74 -0.43 12.83
N ILE A 314 -6.23 -0.31 11.59
CA ILE A 314 -6.81 -0.97 10.41
C ILE A 314 -6.79 -2.50 10.59
N ASN A 315 -5.72 -3.07 11.18
CA ASN A 315 -5.63 -4.51 11.41
C ASN A 315 -6.75 -5.02 12.33
N LEU A 316 -7.12 -4.24 13.36
CA LEU A 316 -8.26 -4.59 14.22
C LEU A 316 -9.59 -4.46 13.48
N GLN A 317 -9.74 -3.48 12.58
CA GLN A 317 -10.92 -3.40 11.70
C GLN A 317 -11.02 -4.65 10.83
N ASP A 318 -9.91 -5.07 10.22
CA ASP A 318 -9.85 -6.25 9.34
C ASP A 318 -10.12 -7.55 10.13
N GLN A 319 -9.63 -7.65 11.37
CA GLN A 319 -9.97 -8.76 12.27
C GLN A 319 -11.47 -8.81 12.55
N LEU A 320 -12.06 -7.68 12.93
CA LEU A 320 -13.50 -7.61 13.24
C LEU A 320 -14.35 -8.01 12.04
N ILE A 321 -14.06 -7.47 10.84
CA ILE A 321 -14.92 -7.70 9.66
C ILE A 321 -14.72 -9.08 9.03
N ASN A 322 -13.48 -9.61 9.04
CA ASN A 322 -13.14 -10.85 8.35
C ASN A 322 -13.19 -12.10 9.23
N LYS A 323 -13.22 -11.93 10.57
CA LYS A 323 -13.23 -13.05 11.52
C LYS A 323 -14.38 -12.93 12.52
N ASP A 324 -14.34 -11.90 13.37
CA ASP A 324 -15.23 -11.84 14.54
C ASP A 324 -16.70 -11.64 14.14
N ILE A 325 -17.00 -10.80 13.14
CA ILE A 325 -18.36 -10.58 12.63
C ILE A 325 -18.92 -11.80 11.87
N PRO A 326 -18.19 -12.52 11.01
CA PRO A 326 -18.61 -13.82 10.49
C PRO A 326 -18.99 -14.81 11.59
N ASP A 327 -18.18 -14.93 12.66
CA ASP A 327 -18.48 -15.79 13.81
C ASP A 327 -19.80 -15.37 14.49
N VAL A 328 -20.05 -14.07 14.65
CA VAL A 328 -21.31 -13.56 15.18
C VAL A 328 -22.50 -13.84 14.22
N LYS A 329 -22.32 -13.71 12.91
CA LYS A 329 -23.36 -14.06 11.93
C LYS A 329 -23.74 -15.53 11.97
N GLU A 330 -22.78 -16.41 12.18
CA GLU A 330 -23.04 -17.84 12.34
C GLU A 330 -23.83 -18.11 13.62
N LEU A 331 -23.57 -17.32 14.67
CA LEU A 331 -24.24 -17.46 15.97
C LEU A 331 -25.69 -16.96 15.98
N ILE A 332 -25.95 -15.78 15.37
CA ILE A 332 -27.25 -15.07 15.51
C ILE A 332 -28.09 -15.04 14.22
N GLY A 333 -27.56 -15.50 13.09
CA GLY A 333 -28.21 -15.52 11.78
C GLY A 333 -27.60 -14.59 10.74
N SER A 334 -27.79 -14.93 9.48
CA SER A 334 -27.16 -14.27 8.32
C SER A 334 -27.74 -12.89 7.95
N GLU A 335 -28.83 -12.46 8.57
CA GLU A 335 -29.50 -11.18 8.26
C GLU A 335 -28.69 -9.96 8.71
N LEU A 336 -27.69 -10.14 9.56
CA LEU A 336 -26.82 -9.07 10.03
C LEU A 336 -26.03 -8.47 8.87
N LYS A 337 -26.31 -7.22 8.53
CA LYS A 337 -25.50 -6.43 7.58
C LYS A 337 -24.41 -5.73 8.36
N ALA A 338 -23.17 -6.03 8.04
CA ALA A 338 -22.01 -5.37 8.64
C ALA A 338 -21.05 -4.91 7.54
N SER A 339 -20.44 -3.77 7.74
CA SER A 339 -19.46 -3.20 6.82
C SER A 339 -18.34 -2.49 7.56
N VAL A 340 -17.22 -2.26 6.84
CA VAL A 340 -16.11 -1.44 7.30
C VAL A 340 -16.00 -0.21 6.42
N LEU A 341 -15.75 0.94 7.04
CA LEU A 341 -15.42 2.15 6.31
C LEU A 341 -14.05 2.66 6.79
N LYS A 342 -13.16 2.89 5.83
CA LYS A 342 -11.80 3.37 6.05
C LYS A 342 -11.63 4.77 5.47
N GLY A 343 -10.54 5.45 5.84
CA GLY A 343 -10.17 6.71 5.22
C GLY A 343 -9.94 6.57 3.71
N ARG A 344 -10.19 7.64 2.95
CA ARG A 344 -10.12 7.65 1.47
C ARG A 344 -8.83 7.05 0.90
N ASN A 345 -7.69 7.29 1.55
CA ASN A 345 -6.37 6.81 1.13
C ASN A 345 -6.25 5.27 1.08
N ASN A 346 -7.19 4.56 1.70
CA ASN A 346 -7.21 3.10 1.68
C ASN A 346 -7.98 2.53 0.48
N TYR A 347 -8.59 3.36 -0.35
CA TYR A 347 -9.34 2.92 -1.52
C TYR A 347 -8.68 3.38 -2.81
N LEU A 348 -8.68 2.51 -3.81
CA LEU A 348 -8.26 2.84 -5.15
C LEU A 348 -9.23 3.86 -5.78
N CYS A 349 -8.69 4.84 -6.50
CA CYS A 349 -9.47 5.73 -7.35
C CYS A 349 -9.42 5.28 -8.81
N PRO A 350 -10.53 4.77 -9.40
CA PRO A 350 -10.55 4.31 -10.78
C PRO A 350 -10.12 5.39 -11.78
N ARG A 351 -10.55 6.64 -11.57
CA ARG A 351 -10.18 7.79 -12.41
C ARG A 351 -8.67 8.04 -12.41
N ARG A 352 -8.06 8.05 -11.23
CA ARG A 352 -6.61 8.27 -11.08
C ARG A 352 -5.81 7.10 -11.64
N LEU A 353 -6.29 5.87 -11.43
CA LEU A 353 -5.67 4.70 -12.04
C LEU A 353 -5.72 4.76 -13.56
N GLU A 354 -6.86 5.16 -14.15
CA GLU A 354 -6.99 5.29 -15.60
C GLU A 354 -6.03 6.36 -16.16
N ALA A 355 -5.94 7.51 -15.50
CA ALA A 355 -4.99 8.56 -15.85
C ALA A 355 -3.53 8.06 -15.73
N PHE A 356 -3.23 7.29 -14.68
CA PHE A 356 -1.91 6.71 -14.47
C PHE A 356 -1.57 5.64 -15.53
N ARG A 357 -2.53 4.81 -15.95
CA ARG A 357 -2.37 3.82 -17.05
C ARG A 357 -2.09 4.47 -18.40
N LYS A 358 -2.65 5.65 -18.67
CA LYS A 358 -2.39 6.41 -19.92
C LYS A 358 -1.01 7.06 -19.93
N LYS A 359 -0.41 7.28 -18.75
CA LYS A 359 0.95 7.81 -18.61
C LYS A 359 1.97 6.72 -18.94
N ARG A 360 3.08 7.11 -19.59
CA ARG A 360 4.21 6.20 -19.78
C ARG A 360 4.91 5.97 -18.44
N PRO A 361 5.11 4.70 -18.02
CA PRO A 361 5.84 4.41 -16.78
C PRO A 361 7.28 4.94 -16.83
N GLU A 362 7.73 5.56 -15.75
CA GLU A 362 9.07 6.15 -15.63
C GLU A 362 10.04 5.25 -14.86
N SER A 363 9.52 4.23 -14.15
CA SER A 363 10.34 3.33 -13.33
C SER A 363 9.80 1.91 -13.28
N ALA A 364 10.66 0.95 -12.93
CA ALA A 364 10.28 -0.43 -12.67
C ALA A 364 9.27 -0.55 -11.51
N ASP A 365 9.36 0.34 -10.51
CA ASP A 365 8.41 0.37 -9.39
C ASP A 365 7.01 0.77 -9.85
N GLU A 366 6.88 1.72 -10.77
CA GLU A 366 5.59 2.10 -11.38
C GLU A 366 4.98 0.94 -12.17
N ILE A 367 5.78 0.24 -12.98
CA ILE A 367 5.31 -0.93 -13.75
C ILE A 367 4.85 -2.03 -12.80
N ARG A 368 5.64 -2.32 -11.75
CA ARG A 368 5.32 -3.34 -10.75
C ARG A 368 3.98 -3.05 -10.07
N VAL A 369 3.77 -1.82 -9.60
CA VAL A 369 2.52 -1.43 -8.94
C VAL A 369 1.34 -1.48 -9.92
N LEU A 370 1.49 -0.97 -11.14
CA LEU A 370 0.45 -1.06 -12.16
C LEU A 370 0.07 -2.50 -12.48
N ALA A 371 1.05 -3.36 -12.75
CA ALA A 371 0.82 -4.77 -13.03
C ALA A 371 0.11 -5.47 -11.85
N LYS A 372 0.58 -5.19 -10.61
CA LYS A 372 -0.06 -5.65 -9.37
C LYS A 372 -1.53 -5.19 -9.30
N MET A 373 -1.83 -3.93 -9.62
CA MET A 373 -3.19 -3.39 -9.62
C MET A 373 -4.08 -4.10 -10.63
N LEU A 374 -3.60 -4.33 -11.85
CA LEU A 374 -4.37 -5.00 -12.90
C LEU A 374 -4.75 -6.43 -12.51
N ILE A 375 -3.83 -7.16 -11.89
CA ILE A 375 -4.08 -8.53 -11.41
C ILE A 375 -5.03 -8.51 -10.21
N TRP A 376 -4.77 -7.66 -9.22
CA TRP A 376 -5.61 -7.55 -8.03
C TRP A 376 -7.05 -7.17 -8.38
N LEU A 377 -7.25 -6.17 -9.24
CA LEU A 377 -8.58 -5.68 -9.59
C LEU A 377 -9.45 -6.70 -10.33
N SER A 378 -8.83 -7.68 -10.99
CA SER A 378 -9.58 -8.78 -11.59
C SER A 378 -10.23 -9.71 -10.55
N LYS A 379 -9.76 -9.67 -9.29
CA LYS A 379 -10.22 -10.52 -8.18
C LYS A 379 -10.81 -9.72 -7.01
N SER A 380 -10.54 -8.41 -6.95
CA SER A 380 -10.95 -7.55 -5.84
C SER A 380 -12.47 -7.35 -5.81
N GLU A 381 -13.05 -7.44 -4.62
CA GLU A 381 -14.46 -7.13 -4.37
C GLU A 381 -14.67 -5.72 -3.84
N THR A 382 -13.70 -5.18 -3.09
CA THR A 382 -13.85 -3.91 -2.37
C THR A 382 -13.02 -2.77 -2.92
N GLY A 383 -11.87 -3.05 -3.57
CA GLY A 383 -10.89 -2.04 -3.97
C GLY A 383 -10.15 -1.40 -2.80
N ASP A 384 -10.10 -2.10 -1.65
CA ASP A 384 -9.45 -1.67 -0.42
C ASP A 384 -7.98 -2.12 -0.39
N LEU A 385 -7.09 -1.23 0.06
CA LEU A 385 -5.65 -1.49 0.23
C LEU A 385 -5.34 -2.72 1.08
N SER A 386 -6.21 -3.12 2.01
CA SER A 386 -5.98 -4.31 2.83
C SER A 386 -6.02 -5.63 2.05
N GLU A 387 -6.59 -5.64 0.84
CA GLU A 387 -6.60 -6.80 -0.03
C GLU A 387 -5.25 -7.03 -0.74
N ILE A 388 -4.32 -6.07 -0.66
CA ILE A 388 -3.02 -6.14 -1.33
C ILE A 388 -1.88 -5.73 -0.42
N ASN A 389 -0.69 -6.26 -0.70
CA ASN A 389 0.52 -5.88 0.00
C ASN A 389 1.31 -4.84 -0.79
N ILE A 390 1.41 -3.62 -0.25
CA ILE A 390 2.23 -2.52 -0.80
C ILE A 390 3.55 -2.46 -0.06
N ASN A 391 4.63 -2.80 -0.75
CA ASN A 391 5.96 -2.96 -0.17
C ASN A 391 6.81 -1.69 -0.25
N GLY A 392 7.19 -1.23 0.92
CA GLY A 392 8.16 -0.14 1.07
C GLY A 392 7.67 1.23 0.62
N PRO A 393 8.52 2.25 0.76
CA PRO A 393 8.15 3.65 0.53
C PRO A 393 7.92 3.98 -0.95
N ARG A 394 8.58 3.28 -1.88
CA ARG A 394 8.43 3.53 -3.32
C ARG A 394 7.08 3.08 -3.86
N GLU A 395 6.67 1.83 -3.56
CA GLU A 395 5.34 1.36 -3.97
C GLU A 395 4.23 2.17 -3.29
N ARG A 396 4.44 2.58 -2.03
CA ARG A 396 3.50 3.47 -1.33
C ARG A 396 3.38 4.85 -1.98
N ALA A 397 4.47 5.40 -2.51
CA ALA A 397 4.43 6.65 -3.27
C ALA A 397 3.59 6.52 -4.56
N VAL A 398 3.68 5.38 -5.25
CA VAL A 398 2.82 5.10 -6.41
C VAL A 398 1.36 4.91 -5.99
N TRP A 399 1.10 4.16 -4.90
CA TRP A 399 -0.24 4.01 -4.35
C TRP A 399 -0.90 5.36 -4.06
N ASN A 400 -0.19 6.29 -3.46
CA ASN A 400 -0.70 7.64 -3.16
C ASN A 400 -1.11 8.41 -4.42
N GLN A 401 -0.52 8.12 -5.59
CA GLN A 401 -0.92 8.73 -6.85
C GLN A 401 -2.23 8.16 -7.42
N ILE A 402 -2.59 6.93 -7.06
CA ILE A 402 -3.78 6.22 -7.58
C ILE A 402 -4.88 6.03 -6.54
N SER A 403 -4.64 6.31 -5.26
CA SER A 403 -5.64 6.24 -4.19
C SER A 403 -6.63 7.40 -4.25
N ALA A 404 -7.78 7.24 -3.57
CA ALA A 404 -8.85 8.24 -3.54
C ALA A 404 -8.52 9.46 -2.64
N ASN A 405 -7.29 9.93 -2.65
CA ASN A 405 -6.78 11.06 -1.86
C ASN A 405 -6.85 12.35 -2.68
N ASP A 406 -8.05 12.84 -2.95
CA ASP A 406 -8.25 14.04 -3.76
C ASP A 406 -9.43 14.85 -3.22
N ASP A 407 -9.26 16.14 -3.02
CA ASP A 407 -10.32 17.05 -2.59
C ASP A 407 -11.40 17.23 -3.66
N GLY A 408 -11.05 17.00 -4.94
CA GLY A 408 -11.99 16.97 -6.07
C GLY A 408 -12.83 15.68 -6.17
N CYS A 409 -12.65 14.73 -5.25
CA CYS A 409 -13.41 13.49 -5.22
C CYS A 409 -14.81 13.74 -4.64
N THR A 410 -15.79 14.03 -5.51
CA THR A 410 -17.20 14.07 -5.14
C THR A 410 -17.94 12.84 -5.65
N THR A 411 -18.99 12.43 -4.91
CA THR A 411 -19.83 11.30 -5.32
C THR A 411 -20.43 11.52 -6.71
N GLU A 412 -20.88 12.74 -6.99
CA GLU A 412 -21.48 13.12 -8.27
C GLU A 412 -20.50 12.96 -9.44
N THR A 413 -19.26 13.46 -9.30
CA THR A 413 -18.22 13.32 -10.33
C THR A 413 -17.88 11.85 -10.59
N CYS A 414 -17.78 11.03 -9.53
CA CYS A 414 -17.47 9.62 -9.66
C CYS A 414 -18.61 8.82 -10.29
N ILE A 415 -19.87 9.10 -9.95
CA ILE A 415 -21.03 8.43 -10.57
C ILE A 415 -21.11 8.77 -12.05
N LYS A 416 -21.02 10.05 -12.41
CA LYS A 416 -21.10 10.49 -13.81
C LYS A 416 -19.99 9.93 -14.68
N ARG A 417 -18.73 9.90 -14.18
CA ARG A 417 -17.58 9.49 -14.98
C ARG A 417 -17.28 8.00 -14.93
N MET A 418 -17.58 7.33 -13.82
CA MET A 418 -17.17 5.95 -13.58
C MET A 418 -18.35 4.98 -13.37
N GLY A 419 -19.57 5.42 -13.62
CA GLY A 419 -20.76 4.54 -13.62
C GLY A 419 -20.99 3.77 -12.31
N GLY A 420 -20.63 4.35 -11.14
CA GLY A 420 -20.83 3.70 -9.84
C GLY A 420 -19.74 2.68 -9.45
N ILE A 421 -18.66 2.55 -10.24
CA ILE A 421 -17.57 1.56 -10.00
C ILE A 421 -16.61 2.01 -8.88
N CYS A 422 -16.78 3.21 -8.32
CA CYS A 422 -15.87 3.78 -7.32
C CYS A 422 -15.89 2.99 -6.00
N PRO A 423 -14.74 2.41 -5.53
CA PRO A 423 -14.65 1.64 -4.30
C PRO A 423 -15.15 2.37 -3.05
N ILE A 424 -14.76 3.63 -2.87
CA ILE A 424 -15.20 4.41 -1.71
C ILE A 424 -16.72 4.72 -1.75
N HIS A 425 -17.27 4.92 -2.93
CA HIS A 425 -18.71 5.08 -3.07
C HIS A 425 -19.47 3.80 -2.67
N ARG A 426 -18.98 2.65 -3.13
CA ARG A 426 -19.52 1.33 -2.74
C ARG A 426 -19.40 1.08 -1.24
N ALA A 427 -18.24 1.40 -0.65
CA ALA A 427 -18.04 1.30 0.80
C ALA A 427 -19.00 2.19 1.59
N LYS A 428 -19.27 3.42 1.12
CA LYS A 428 -20.26 4.32 1.72
C LYS A 428 -21.68 3.82 1.57
N GLN A 429 -22.05 3.24 0.42
CA GLN A 429 -23.36 2.63 0.25
C GLN A 429 -23.54 1.43 1.18
N ALA A 430 -22.54 0.55 1.30
CA ALA A 430 -22.57 -0.56 2.26
C ALA A 430 -22.69 -0.05 3.70
N ALA A 431 -21.98 1.03 4.04
CA ALA A 431 -22.07 1.66 5.36
C ALA A 431 -23.48 2.20 5.64
N ASN A 432 -24.14 2.81 4.64
CA ASN A 432 -25.51 3.32 4.79
C ASN A 432 -26.56 2.24 5.08
N GLN A 433 -26.29 0.99 4.72
CA GLN A 433 -27.22 -0.14 4.87
C GLN A 433 -26.84 -1.06 6.04
N SER A 434 -25.70 -0.83 6.70
CA SER A 434 -25.19 -1.74 7.71
C SER A 434 -25.82 -1.51 9.09
N HIS A 435 -26.12 -2.62 9.78
CA HIS A 435 -26.48 -2.68 11.18
C HIS A 435 -25.27 -2.42 12.07
N VAL A 436 -24.11 -3.01 11.72
CA VAL A 436 -22.84 -2.80 12.41
C VAL A 436 -21.87 -2.15 11.42
N LEU A 437 -21.39 -0.96 11.77
CA LEU A 437 -20.39 -0.23 10.99
C LEU A 437 -19.08 -0.15 11.78
N VAL A 438 -18.01 -0.71 11.21
CA VAL A 438 -16.67 -0.68 11.82
C VAL A 438 -15.84 0.45 11.21
N VAL A 439 -15.26 1.29 12.05
CA VAL A 439 -14.36 2.39 11.65
C VAL A 439 -13.12 2.40 12.55
N ASN A 440 -12.10 3.18 12.21
CA ASN A 440 -11.02 3.46 13.15
C ASN A 440 -11.21 4.81 13.85
N HIS A 441 -10.50 5.01 14.97
CA HIS A 441 -10.57 6.26 15.74
C HIS A 441 -10.26 7.50 14.90
N ALA A 442 -9.30 7.39 13.96
CA ALA A 442 -8.94 8.51 13.09
C ALA A 442 -10.10 8.94 12.19
N LEU A 443 -10.87 7.99 11.62
CA LEU A 443 -12.03 8.31 10.78
C LEU A 443 -13.20 8.85 11.61
N LEU A 444 -13.45 8.29 12.79
CA LEU A 444 -14.46 8.79 13.75
C LEU A 444 -14.17 10.25 14.11
N LEU A 445 -12.91 10.54 14.46
CA LEU A 445 -12.51 11.91 14.85
C LEU A 445 -12.52 12.88 13.68
N ALA A 446 -12.15 12.43 12.47
CA ALA A 446 -12.28 13.22 11.25
C ALA A 446 -13.74 13.55 10.93
N ASP A 447 -14.66 12.62 11.17
CA ASP A 447 -16.10 12.86 11.01
C ASP A 447 -16.59 13.94 11.97
N VAL A 448 -16.23 13.85 13.26
CA VAL A 448 -16.56 14.86 14.26
C VAL A 448 -15.97 16.23 13.89
N ALA A 449 -14.70 16.28 13.47
CA ALA A 449 -14.03 17.51 13.07
C ALA A 449 -14.67 18.19 11.85
N THR A 450 -15.31 17.40 10.96
CA THR A 450 -15.99 17.91 9.76
C THR A 450 -17.49 18.16 9.97
N GLY A 451 -17.98 18.04 11.20
CA GLY A 451 -19.39 18.23 11.54
C GLY A 451 -20.28 17.06 11.14
N ASN A 452 -19.81 15.84 11.32
CA ASN A 452 -20.52 14.56 11.07
C ASN A 452 -21.00 14.42 9.62
N ARG A 453 -20.09 14.66 8.65
CA ARG A 453 -20.40 14.61 7.21
C ARG A 453 -19.81 13.42 6.47
N ILE A 454 -18.99 12.62 7.16
CA ILE A 454 -18.25 11.51 6.54
C ILE A 454 -19.00 10.20 6.75
N LEU A 455 -19.46 9.95 7.99
CA LEU A 455 -20.13 8.73 8.40
C LEU A 455 -21.65 8.87 8.24
N PRO A 456 -22.38 7.75 7.98
CA PRO A 456 -23.83 7.75 8.06
C PRO A 456 -24.30 7.93 9.53
N ASP A 457 -25.49 8.47 9.73
CA ASP A 457 -26.07 8.70 11.05
C ASP A 457 -26.04 7.47 11.94
N TYR A 458 -25.61 7.63 13.18
CA TYR A 458 -25.59 6.59 14.21
C TYR A 458 -25.99 7.17 15.57
N LYS A 459 -26.61 6.33 16.40
CA LYS A 459 -26.99 6.69 17.78
C LYS A 459 -26.20 5.92 18.84
N TYR A 460 -25.65 4.78 18.47
CA TYR A 460 -24.94 3.87 19.36
C TYR A 460 -23.49 3.78 18.92
N LEU A 461 -22.57 4.02 19.87
CA LEU A 461 -21.13 4.03 19.61
C LEU A 461 -20.41 3.13 20.61
N ILE A 462 -19.57 2.24 20.12
CA ILE A 462 -18.61 1.47 20.91
C ILE A 462 -17.21 1.94 20.53
N VAL A 463 -16.42 2.29 21.52
CA VAL A 463 -15.01 2.68 21.36
C VAL A 463 -14.15 1.58 21.98
N ASP A 464 -13.63 0.69 21.12
CA ASP A 464 -12.72 -0.38 21.54
C ASP A 464 -11.30 0.17 21.65
N GLU A 465 -10.50 -0.31 22.63
CA GLU A 465 -9.16 0.22 22.93
C GLU A 465 -9.15 1.75 23.17
N ALA A 466 -10.16 2.23 23.93
CA ALA A 466 -10.41 3.65 24.15
C ALA A 466 -9.22 4.43 24.75
N HIS A 467 -8.27 3.75 25.40
CA HIS A 467 -7.04 4.36 25.93
C HIS A 467 -6.15 4.97 24.83
N HIS A 468 -6.36 4.61 23.56
CA HIS A 468 -5.69 5.23 22.42
C HIS A 468 -6.41 6.47 21.87
N LEU A 469 -7.62 6.78 22.34
CA LEU A 469 -8.44 7.85 21.75
C LEU A 469 -7.79 9.24 21.92
N GLU A 470 -7.13 9.50 23.05
CA GLU A 470 -6.42 10.77 23.29
C GLU A 470 -5.30 10.98 22.27
N SER A 471 -4.46 9.96 22.06
CA SER A 471 -3.38 10.04 21.06
C SER A 471 -3.91 10.13 19.64
N ALA A 472 -4.99 9.40 19.33
CA ALA A 472 -5.67 9.47 18.03
C ALA A 472 -6.27 10.86 17.79
N THR A 473 -6.87 11.47 18.83
CA THR A 473 -7.41 12.83 18.76
C THR A 473 -6.31 13.86 18.48
N THR A 474 -5.21 13.76 19.22
CA THR A 474 -4.04 14.63 18.98
C THR A 474 -3.53 14.51 17.55
N ASN A 475 -3.40 13.29 17.04
CA ASN A 475 -2.95 13.04 15.67
C ASN A 475 -3.95 13.52 14.62
N ALA A 476 -5.26 13.29 14.83
CA ALA A 476 -6.31 13.68 13.90
C ALA A 476 -6.47 15.21 13.79
N LEU A 477 -6.24 15.93 14.88
CA LEU A 477 -6.28 17.40 14.94
C LEU A 477 -4.90 18.03 14.66
N SER A 478 -3.85 17.24 14.47
CA SER A 478 -2.51 17.71 14.16
C SER A 478 -2.34 17.96 12.67
N PHE A 479 -1.71 19.05 12.34
CA PHE A 479 -1.24 19.32 10.99
C PHE A 479 0.27 19.09 10.94
N ARG A 480 0.72 18.31 9.95
CA ARG A 480 2.15 17.98 9.77
C ARG A 480 2.62 18.45 8.41
N VAL A 481 3.72 19.17 8.40
CA VAL A 481 4.43 19.60 7.18
C VAL A 481 5.88 19.18 7.29
N THR A 482 6.42 18.60 6.23
CA THR A 482 7.83 18.22 6.14
C THR A 482 8.48 18.81 4.90
N GLN A 483 9.79 19.11 4.99
CA GLN A 483 10.54 19.61 3.84
C GLN A 483 10.44 18.70 2.60
N PRO A 484 10.59 17.35 2.69
CA PRO A 484 10.45 16.48 1.52
C PRO A 484 9.06 16.51 0.87
N GLU A 485 8.00 16.73 1.65
CA GLU A 485 6.64 16.86 1.12
C GLU A 485 6.49 18.14 0.31
N ILE A 486 6.97 19.28 0.82
CA ILE A 486 6.98 20.54 0.07
C ILE A 486 7.77 20.39 -1.23
N GLU A 487 8.99 19.85 -1.17
CA GLU A 487 9.83 19.65 -2.36
C GLU A 487 9.16 18.76 -3.41
N ARG A 488 8.46 17.71 -2.98
CA ARG A 488 7.70 16.83 -3.86
C ARG A 488 6.54 17.56 -4.51
N THR A 489 5.73 18.29 -3.74
CA THR A 489 4.58 19.06 -4.25
C THR A 489 5.02 20.09 -5.28
N ILE A 490 6.10 20.82 -5.02
CA ILE A 490 6.65 21.79 -5.98
C ILE A 490 7.15 21.09 -7.26
N LYS A 491 7.78 19.92 -7.13
CA LYS A 491 8.21 19.12 -8.29
C LYS A 491 7.03 18.59 -9.11
N GLU A 492 5.94 18.19 -8.47
CA GLU A 492 4.70 17.76 -9.13
C GLU A 492 4.01 18.93 -9.84
N LEU A 493 3.95 20.10 -9.22
CA LEU A 493 3.50 21.34 -9.85
C LEU A 493 4.34 21.65 -11.10
N GLY A 494 5.66 21.53 -10.97
CA GLY A 494 6.60 21.68 -12.08
C GLY A 494 6.69 23.12 -12.59
N GLY A 495 6.82 23.26 -13.92
CA GLY A 495 6.95 24.56 -14.60
C GLY A 495 6.54 24.47 -16.06
N SER A 496 7.01 25.41 -16.85
CA SER A 496 6.66 25.49 -18.29
C SER A 496 7.04 24.26 -19.12
N ASN A 497 8.03 23.45 -18.64
CA ASN A 497 8.57 22.31 -19.39
C ASN A 497 8.30 20.95 -18.73
N SER A 498 7.84 20.91 -17.50
CA SER A 498 7.60 19.66 -16.76
C SER A 498 6.49 19.83 -15.72
N GLY A 499 5.93 18.70 -15.24
CA GLY A 499 4.91 18.69 -14.20
C GLY A 499 3.52 19.11 -14.69
N LEU A 500 2.67 19.49 -13.75
CA LEU A 500 1.28 19.85 -14.00
C LEU A 500 1.17 21.10 -14.88
N LEU A 501 1.97 22.14 -14.60
CA LEU A 501 1.92 23.40 -15.37
C LEU A 501 2.28 23.21 -16.83
N ALA A 502 3.25 22.33 -17.17
CA ALA A 502 3.57 22.00 -18.55
C ALA A 502 2.42 21.27 -19.26
N ARG A 503 1.72 20.36 -18.54
CA ARG A 503 0.56 19.66 -19.09
C ARG A 503 -0.58 20.64 -19.41
N ILE A 504 -0.85 21.59 -18.51
CA ILE A 504 -1.84 22.64 -18.74
C ILE A 504 -1.49 23.43 -20.00
N LEU A 505 -0.25 23.88 -20.15
CA LEU A 505 0.17 24.59 -21.37
C LEU A 505 0.01 23.76 -22.63
N LYS A 506 0.33 22.46 -22.56
CA LYS A 506 0.21 21.55 -23.71
C LYS A 506 -1.25 21.39 -24.16
N VAL A 507 -2.16 21.18 -23.23
CA VAL A 507 -3.61 21.06 -23.53
C VAL A 507 -4.17 22.40 -23.99
N SER A 508 -3.85 23.48 -23.30
CA SER A 508 -4.33 24.81 -23.65
C SER A 508 -3.89 25.29 -25.05
N LYS A 509 -2.73 24.80 -25.56
CA LYS A 509 -2.26 25.11 -26.94
C LYS A 509 -3.20 24.62 -28.04
N THR A 510 -3.97 23.57 -27.79
CA THR A 510 -4.91 23.01 -28.76
C THR A 510 -6.28 23.70 -28.75
N ILE A 511 -6.53 24.53 -27.72
CA ILE A 511 -7.87 25.02 -27.40
C ILE A 511 -7.93 26.55 -27.47
N LEU A 512 -6.88 27.23 -26.97
CA LEU A 512 -6.88 28.68 -26.80
C LEU A 512 -6.42 29.43 -28.03
N GLU A 513 -7.00 30.60 -28.22
CA GLU A 513 -6.49 31.59 -29.16
C GLU A 513 -5.10 32.11 -28.76
N PRO A 514 -4.26 32.56 -29.71
CA PRO A 514 -2.87 32.96 -29.45
C PRO A 514 -2.71 34.03 -28.35
N GLY A 515 -3.66 34.95 -28.20
CA GLY A 515 -3.62 36.01 -27.18
C GLY A 515 -3.86 35.48 -25.76
N SER A 516 -4.87 34.64 -25.59
CA SER A 516 -5.20 34.00 -24.31
C SER A 516 -4.11 33.01 -23.90
N LEU A 517 -3.56 32.25 -24.85
CA LEU A 517 -2.43 31.34 -24.61
C LEU A 517 -1.18 32.09 -24.14
N ALA A 518 -0.87 33.25 -24.73
CA ALA A 518 0.27 34.07 -24.31
C ALA A 518 0.08 34.60 -22.87
N SER A 519 -1.14 35.00 -22.50
CA SER A 519 -1.49 35.43 -21.14
C SER A 519 -1.34 34.29 -20.15
N LEU A 520 -1.89 33.11 -20.43
CA LEU A 520 -1.77 31.93 -19.58
C LEU A 520 -0.30 31.51 -19.42
N ASN A 521 0.48 31.51 -20.49
CA ASN A 521 1.92 31.19 -20.43
C ASN A 521 2.68 32.14 -19.51
N LYS A 522 2.35 33.45 -19.53
CA LYS A 522 2.95 34.44 -18.63
C LYS A 522 2.62 34.15 -17.15
N ILE A 523 1.36 33.81 -16.84
CA ILE A 523 0.94 33.48 -15.48
C ILE A 523 1.65 32.20 -15.00
N ILE A 524 1.72 31.18 -15.84
CA ILE A 524 2.43 29.92 -15.53
C ILE A 524 3.92 30.17 -15.30
N GLN A 525 4.55 31.06 -16.04
CA GLN A 525 5.94 31.44 -15.80
C GLN A 525 6.11 32.12 -14.44
N GLN A 526 5.22 33.05 -14.11
CA GLN A 526 5.21 33.69 -12.79
C GLN A 526 5.00 32.68 -11.65
N ALA A 527 4.06 31.73 -11.81
CA ALA A 527 3.85 30.64 -10.85
C ALA A 527 5.11 29.75 -10.70
N THR A 528 5.78 29.44 -11.79
CA THR A 528 7.04 28.66 -11.79
C THR A 528 8.15 29.38 -11.00
N ASP A 529 8.33 30.69 -11.24
CA ASP A 529 9.33 31.48 -10.54
C ASP A 529 9.00 31.59 -9.04
N LYS A 530 7.72 31.74 -8.68
CA LYS A 530 7.30 31.77 -7.28
C LYS A 530 7.41 30.42 -6.59
N ALA A 531 7.12 29.32 -7.28
CA ALA A 531 7.33 27.97 -6.78
C ALA A 531 8.81 27.72 -6.44
N PHE A 532 9.73 28.16 -7.30
CA PHE A 532 11.17 28.06 -7.03
C PHE A 532 11.60 28.94 -5.84
N GLN A 533 11.10 30.19 -5.75
CA GLN A 533 11.38 31.08 -4.62
C GLN A 533 10.85 30.50 -3.32
N PHE A 534 9.64 29.94 -3.31
CA PHE A 534 9.05 29.27 -2.14
C PHE A 534 9.86 28.03 -1.74
N GLN A 535 10.28 27.21 -2.70
CA GLN A 535 11.13 26.05 -2.41
C GLN A 535 12.42 26.43 -1.69
N ASN A 536 13.09 27.48 -2.13
CA ASN A 536 14.32 27.95 -1.51
C ASN A 536 14.07 28.57 -0.12
N SER A 537 13.08 29.42 0.02
CA SER A 537 12.75 30.04 1.32
C SER A 537 12.24 29.02 2.34
N SER A 538 11.44 28.02 1.91
CA SER A 538 11.01 26.93 2.79
C SER A 538 12.21 26.07 3.25
N LYS A 539 13.18 25.81 2.38
CA LYS A 539 14.42 25.13 2.77
C LYS A 539 15.20 25.92 3.82
N ASN A 540 15.33 27.23 3.66
CA ASN A 540 15.98 28.11 4.64
C ASN A 540 15.22 28.07 5.98
N PHE A 541 13.88 28.09 5.96
CA PHE A 541 13.06 27.95 7.15
C PHE A 541 13.33 26.63 7.91
N PHE A 542 13.40 25.48 7.22
CA PHE A 542 13.75 24.22 7.87
C PHE A 542 15.19 24.19 8.39
N ILE A 543 16.13 24.86 7.73
CA ILE A 543 17.50 25.03 8.23
C ILE A 543 17.48 25.86 9.53
N SER A 544 16.75 26.97 9.58
CA SER A 544 16.62 27.82 10.79
C SER A 544 16.02 27.04 11.96
N ILE A 545 14.99 26.20 11.70
CA ILE A 545 14.46 25.28 12.71
C ILE A 545 15.52 24.30 13.18
N GLY A 546 16.31 23.72 12.26
CA GLY A 546 17.40 22.80 12.60
C GLY A 546 18.44 23.45 13.52
N ASN A 547 18.88 24.67 13.19
CA ASN A 547 19.83 25.44 13.99
C ASN A 547 19.25 25.76 15.37
N PHE A 548 17.99 26.21 15.42
CA PHE A 548 17.29 26.46 16.68
C PHE A 548 17.24 25.20 17.57
N LEU A 549 16.92 24.04 17.01
CA LEU A 549 16.92 22.77 17.74
C LEU A 549 18.33 22.34 18.18
N GLU A 550 19.35 22.71 17.45
CA GLU A 550 20.75 22.47 17.82
C GLU A 550 21.17 23.34 19.00
N ASP A 551 20.80 24.61 19.01
CA ASP A 551 21.04 25.53 20.13
C ASP A 551 20.33 25.06 21.40
N GLN A 552 19.08 24.58 21.28
CA GLN A 552 18.34 24.03 22.44
C GLN A 552 18.98 22.75 23.04
N ARG A 553 19.85 22.07 22.31
CA ARG A 553 20.56 20.88 22.81
C ARG A 553 21.74 21.20 23.71
N GLU A 554 22.22 22.45 23.74
CA GLU A 554 23.35 22.86 24.57
C GLU A 554 24.58 21.92 24.45
N GLY A 555 24.87 21.42 23.23
CA GLY A 555 25.98 20.51 22.96
C GLY A 555 25.73 19.03 23.29
N ARG A 556 24.53 18.63 23.70
CA ARG A 556 24.17 17.22 23.92
C ARG A 556 24.06 16.49 22.57
N LYS A 557 24.60 15.27 22.50
CA LYS A 557 24.51 14.43 21.29
C LYS A 557 23.05 13.99 21.05
N LEU A 558 22.66 13.90 19.76
CA LEU A 558 21.40 13.28 19.37
C LEU A 558 21.32 11.84 19.93
N GLY A 559 20.25 11.55 20.64
CA GLY A 559 19.91 10.18 21.06
C GLY A 559 19.38 9.36 19.88
N THR A 560 19.00 8.11 20.15
CA THR A 560 18.33 7.21 19.20
C THR A 560 16.93 7.67 18.82
N TYR A 561 16.36 8.62 19.55
CA TYR A 561 15.01 9.15 19.32
C TYR A 561 15.05 10.53 18.69
N SER A 562 14.04 10.85 17.87
CA SER A 562 13.86 12.18 17.28
C SER A 562 13.70 13.25 18.37
N GLN A 563 14.37 14.40 18.21
CA GLN A 563 14.17 15.54 19.09
C GLN A 563 12.78 16.12 18.90
N ARG A 564 12.10 16.44 20.01
CA ARG A 564 10.80 17.11 20.02
C ARG A 564 10.89 18.33 20.92
N GLU A 565 10.46 19.45 20.41
CA GLU A 565 10.41 20.70 21.16
C GLU A 565 9.00 21.30 21.09
N ARG A 566 8.45 21.66 22.23
CA ARG A 566 7.13 22.29 22.31
C ARG A 566 7.31 23.80 22.26
N ILE A 567 6.93 24.42 21.16
CA ILE A 567 7.03 25.87 21.00
C ILE A 567 5.89 26.56 21.76
N VAL A 568 6.24 27.11 22.90
CA VAL A 568 5.37 27.94 23.75
C VAL A 568 5.75 29.40 23.65
N PRO A 569 4.90 30.37 24.08
CA PRO A 569 5.20 31.80 23.97
C PRO A 569 6.56 32.21 24.53
N SER A 570 7.02 31.61 25.61
CA SER A 570 8.33 31.88 26.21
C SER A 570 9.52 31.46 25.32
N ILE A 571 9.36 30.41 24.52
CA ILE A 571 10.39 29.96 23.56
C ILE A 571 10.50 30.96 22.40
N ARG A 572 9.38 31.55 21.98
CA ARG A 572 9.37 32.56 20.90
C ARG A 572 10.10 33.86 21.26
N THR A 573 10.35 34.10 22.55
CA THR A 573 11.12 35.28 23.00
C THR A 573 12.61 35.04 23.02
N LEU A 574 13.08 33.82 22.75
CA LEU A 574 14.50 33.51 22.70
C LEU A 574 15.15 34.11 21.44
N PRO A 575 16.36 34.69 21.55
CA PRO A 575 17.05 35.26 20.39
C PRO A 575 17.22 34.33 19.19
N PRO A 576 17.55 33.01 19.35
CA PRO A 576 17.65 32.09 18.22
C PRO A 576 16.32 31.83 17.49
N TRP A 577 15.16 32.14 18.13
CA TRP A 577 13.85 31.98 17.49
C TRP A 577 13.58 33.08 16.44
N LEU A 578 14.22 34.23 16.53
CA LEU A 578 14.04 35.34 15.58
C LEU A 578 14.40 34.90 14.15
N ASP A 579 15.47 34.13 13.97
CA ASP A 579 15.87 33.61 12.64
C ASP A 579 14.82 32.68 12.05
N VAL A 580 14.11 31.92 12.91
CA VAL A 580 12.99 31.05 12.49
C VAL A 580 11.80 31.92 12.02
N GLU A 581 11.47 32.99 12.76
CA GLU A 581 10.37 33.89 12.39
C GLU A 581 10.65 34.63 11.08
N VAL A 582 11.85 35.22 10.93
CA VAL A 582 12.23 35.93 9.70
C VAL A 582 12.20 34.99 8.48
N SER A 583 12.76 33.79 8.62
CA SER A 583 12.76 32.80 7.52
C SER A 583 11.34 32.29 7.20
N TRP A 584 10.45 32.22 8.20
CA TRP A 584 9.05 31.91 7.99
C TRP A 584 8.29 33.01 7.25
N GLU A 585 8.48 34.27 7.62
CA GLU A 585 7.85 35.41 6.95
C GLU A 585 8.22 35.46 5.46
N GLU A 586 9.49 35.19 5.14
CA GLU A 586 9.94 35.11 3.75
C GLU A 586 9.26 33.93 3.01
N ALA A 587 9.24 32.73 3.63
CA ALA A 587 8.60 31.55 3.05
C ALA A 587 7.08 31.76 2.86
N GLN A 588 6.40 32.32 3.86
CA GLN A 588 4.99 32.64 3.80
C GLN A 588 4.67 33.64 2.70
N GLY A 589 5.46 34.70 2.55
CA GLY A 589 5.27 35.70 1.49
C GLY A 589 5.36 35.08 0.09
N ASN A 590 6.35 34.21 -0.14
CA ASN A 590 6.49 33.49 -1.40
C ASN A 590 5.36 32.49 -1.65
N LEU A 591 4.86 31.82 -0.59
CA LEU A 591 3.73 30.90 -0.68
C LEU A 591 2.44 31.62 -1.08
N ILE A 592 2.13 32.74 -0.45
CA ILE A 592 0.94 33.56 -0.78
C ILE A 592 0.97 33.96 -2.26
N LEU A 593 2.11 34.47 -2.74
CA LEU A 593 2.27 34.88 -4.14
C LEU A 593 2.16 33.70 -5.11
N LEU A 594 2.60 32.50 -4.70
CA LEU A 594 2.41 31.28 -5.48
C LEU A 594 0.92 30.93 -5.59
N PHE A 595 0.18 30.94 -4.48
CA PHE A 595 -1.26 30.67 -4.47
C PHE A 595 -2.04 31.66 -5.32
N GLU A 596 -1.75 32.95 -5.25
CA GLU A 596 -2.38 33.96 -6.10
C GLU A 596 -2.22 33.67 -7.61
N ASN A 597 -1.04 33.18 -8.02
CA ASN A 597 -0.82 32.81 -9.41
C ASN A 597 -1.55 31.50 -9.78
N ILE A 598 -1.61 30.52 -8.85
CA ILE A 598 -2.40 29.30 -9.04
C ILE A 598 -3.89 29.62 -9.19
N GLU A 599 -4.45 30.49 -8.36
CA GLU A 599 -5.83 30.93 -8.46
C GLU A 599 -6.13 31.61 -9.80
N ARG A 600 -5.20 32.43 -10.33
CA ARG A 600 -5.34 33.02 -11.66
C ARG A 600 -5.33 31.98 -12.77
N ILE A 601 -4.47 30.97 -12.67
CA ILE A 601 -4.46 29.83 -13.61
C ILE A 601 -5.81 29.11 -13.55
N ASN A 602 -6.29 28.81 -12.34
CA ASN A 602 -7.55 28.10 -12.15
C ASN A 602 -8.75 28.91 -12.70
N SER A 603 -8.82 30.20 -12.45
CA SER A 603 -9.85 31.08 -13.02
C SER A 603 -9.84 31.09 -14.55
N THR A 604 -8.64 31.17 -15.16
CA THR A 604 -8.50 31.10 -16.62
C THR A 604 -8.98 29.76 -17.17
N LEU A 605 -8.69 28.65 -16.47
CA LEU A 605 -9.13 27.32 -16.87
C LEU A 605 -10.64 27.13 -16.70
N THR A 606 -11.24 27.72 -15.67
CA THR A 606 -12.70 27.69 -15.45
C THR A 606 -13.44 28.36 -16.61
N GLU A 607 -12.99 29.53 -17.04
CA GLU A 607 -13.55 30.22 -18.21
C GLU A 607 -13.50 29.37 -19.49
N ILE A 608 -12.50 28.48 -19.60
CA ILE A 608 -12.33 27.57 -20.74
C ILE A 608 -13.20 26.31 -20.57
N SER A 609 -13.35 25.79 -19.36
CA SER A 609 -14.11 24.56 -19.06
C SER A 609 -15.60 24.72 -19.38
N ASP A 610 -16.15 25.93 -19.24
CA ASP A 610 -17.52 26.23 -19.67
C ASP A 610 -17.79 25.93 -21.17
N THR A 611 -16.75 25.69 -21.95
CA THR A 611 -16.83 25.23 -23.34
C THR A 611 -16.93 23.70 -23.52
N GLY A 612 -16.97 22.90 -22.43
CA GLY A 612 -17.32 21.46 -22.43
C GLY A 612 -16.19 20.50 -22.72
N GLN A 613 -14.95 20.79 -22.35
CA GLN A 613 -13.79 19.90 -22.60
C GLN A 613 -13.35 19.15 -21.32
N GLU A 614 -13.62 17.84 -21.26
CA GLU A 614 -13.29 16.94 -20.13
C GLU A 614 -11.82 16.94 -19.70
N GLU A 615 -10.87 17.13 -20.64
CA GLU A 615 -9.43 17.13 -20.33
C GLU A 615 -9.02 18.32 -19.43
N ILE A 616 -9.72 19.45 -19.54
CA ILE A 616 -9.46 20.66 -18.71
C ILE A 616 -9.99 20.45 -17.31
N GLU A 617 -11.18 19.88 -17.15
CA GLU A 617 -11.73 19.60 -15.83
C GLU A 617 -10.85 18.63 -15.02
N ASP A 618 -10.21 17.65 -15.70
CA ASP A 618 -9.25 16.75 -15.03
C ASP A 618 -7.97 17.49 -14.61
N LEU A 619 -7.52 18.47 -15.37
CA LEU A 619 -6.36 19.29 -15.00
C LEU A 619 -6.70 20.25 -13.85
N MET A 620 -7.88 20.86 -13.86
CA MET A 620 -8.36 21.72 -12.77
C MET A 620 -8.46 20.98 -11.43
N SER A 621 -8.91 19.74 -11.45
CA SER A 621 -9.00 18.92 -10.22
C SER A 621 -7.63 18.54 -9.63
N ASN A 622 -6.53 18.81 -10.32
CA ASN A 622 -5.16 18.54 -9.87
C ASN A 622 -4.38 19.82 -9.50
N ILE A 623 -4.97 21.00 -9.69
CA ILE A 623 -4.43 22.30 -9.26
C ILE A 623 -4.90 22.61 -7.85
#